data_3571ef9401caa7634dfe645348dd875c
#
_entry.id   3571ef9401caa7634dfe645348dd875c
#
_cell.length_a   1.000
_cell.length_b   1.000
_cell.length_c   1.000
_cell.angle_alpha   90.00
_cell.angle_beta   90.00
_cell.angle_gamma   90.00
#
_symmetry.space_group_name_H-M   'P 1'
#
loop_
_entity.id
_entity.type
_entity.pdbx_description
1 polymer ?
#
loop_
_entity_poly.entity_id
_entity_poly.type
_entity_poly.pdbx_seq_one_letter_code
_entity_poly.pdbx_strand_id
1 'polypeptide(L)'
;KDTSLATKLSRNIELNLPLVSAAMDTVTEARLAIAIAQEGGIGIVHKNLTAQEQAAQVAKVKRYESGVLRDPVVITPQHTVLQVLQLSEQLGISGFPVCDGGKVVGIVTGRDLRFETRYDVKVHQIMTPREKLITVNERESTTPAEAKALLNKHKLERILVVNDAFELKGLITVKDITKQTSFPNAARDAAGRLRVGAAVGVGEGTEERVEAFVKAGVDAIVV
;
A
#
# COMPACT_ATOMS: atom_id res chain seq x y z
N LYS A 1 -2.90 -19.46 -30.39
CA LYS A 1 -1.54 -18.90 -30.63
C LYS A 1 -0.98 -18.56 -29.24
N ASP A 2 -0.13 -19.45 -28.74
CA ASP A 2 0.33 -19.43 -27.34
C ASP A 2 1.74 -18.80 -27.28
N THR A 3 1.81 -17.48 -27.59
CA THR A 3 3.06 -16.73 -27.48
C THR A 3 3.13 -16.10 -26.10
N SER A 4 4.16 -16.43 -25.30
CA SER A 4 4.46 -15.78 -24.04
C SER A 4 5.40 -14.60 -24.27
N LEU A 5 5.12 -13.46 -23.63
CA LEU A 5 6.02 -12.30 -23.61
C LEU A 5 6.85 -12.24 -22.32
N ALA A 6 6.72 -13.25 -21.45
CA ALA A 6 7.49 -13.32 -20.22
C ALA A 6 8.99 -13.34 -20.49
N THR A 7 9.75 -12.55 -19.74
CA THR A 7 11.20 -12.39 -19.91
C THR A 7 11.90 -12.19 -18.58
N LYS A 8 13.22 -12.26 -18.58
CA LYS A 8 14.06 -11.98 -17.41
C LYS A 8 14.73 -10.62 -17.56
N LEU A 9 14.47 -9.70 -16.63
CA LEU A 9 15.24 -8.47 -16.50
C LEU A 9 16.63 -8.75 -15.92
N SER A 10 16.68 -9.65 -14.95
CA SER A 10 17.91 -10.11 -14.33
C SER A 10 17.75 -11.59 -13.93
N ARG A 11 18.80 -12.16 -13.31
CA ARG A 11 18.79 -13.57 -12.86
C ARG A 11 17.56 -13.90 -11.99
N ASN A 12 17.16 -12.97 -11.13
CA ASN A 12 16.12 -13.18 -10.12
C ASN A 12 14.86 -12.32 -10.33
N ILE A 13 14.78 -11.55 -11.43
CA ILE A 13 13.64 -10.68 -11.71
C ILE A 13 13.04 -11.10 -13.05
N GLU A 14 11.85 -11.66 -12.97
CA GLU A 14 11.02 -11.98 -14.14
C GLU A 14 9.99 -10.85 -14.34
N LEU A 15 9.72 -10.54 -15.61
CA LEU A 15 8.69 -9.63 -16.06
C LEU A 15 7.72 -10.40 -16.96
N ASN A 16 6.44 -10.07 -16.88
CA ASN A 16 5.42 -10.67 -17.73
C ASN A 16 5.34 -10.01 -19.11
N LEU A 17 5.88 -8.78 -19.22
CA LEU A 17 6.01 -8.03 -20.45
C LEU A 17 7.44 -7.45 -20.53
N PRO A 18 8.16 -7.56 -21.70
CA PRO A 18 9.51 -7.04 -21.86
C PRO A 18 9.52 -5.50 -22.04
N LEU A 19 8.96 -4.79 -21.07
CA LEU A 19 8.83 -3.34 -21.08
C LEU A 19 9.49 -2.73 -19.85
N VAL A 20 10.46 -1.84 -20.10
CA VAL A 20 11.18 -1.10 -19.07
C VAL A 20 11.08 0.40 -19.41
N SER A 21 10.61 1.23 -18.49
CA SER A 21 10.63 2.68 -18.74
C SER A 21 12.01 3.27 -18.46
N ALA A 22 12.40 4.26 -19.28
CA ALA A 22 13.64 4.98 -19.11
C ALA A 22 13.64 5.80 -17.80
N ALA A 23 14.80 5.86 -17.14
CA ALA A 23 15.03 6.66 -15.94
C ALA A 23 15.20 8.15 -16.28
N MET A 24 14.22 8.73 -16.93
CA MET A 24 14.21 10.13 -17.38
C MET A 24 13.41 11.00 -16.42
N ASP A 25 13.93 12.17 -16.13
CA ASP A 25 13.24 13.21 -15.37
C ASP A 25 11.90 13.56 -16.02
N THR A 26 10.89 13.83 -15.21
CA THR A 26 9.50 14.10 -15.60
C THR A 26 8.80 12.97 -16.36
N VAL A 27 9.47 11.86 -16.64
CA VAL A 27 8.92 10.68 -17.34
C VAL A 27 8.63 9.56 -16.37
N THR A 28 9.66 9.00 -15.70
CA THR A 28 9.48 7.86 -14.81
C THR A 28 9.56 8.24 -13.35
N GLU A 29 8.41 8.53 -12.80
CA GLU A 29 8.11 8.62 -11.37
C GLU A 29 7.14 7.53 -10.96
N ALA A 30 6.66 7.54 -9.70
CA ALA A 30 5.76 6.51 -9.17
C ALA A 30 4.53 6.24 -10.05
N ARG A 31 3.93 7.28 -10.65
CA ARG A 31 2.73 7.14 -11.48
C ARG A 31 2.96 6.25 -12.70
N LEU A 32 4.01 6.53 -13.48
CA LEU A 32 4.35 5.71 -14.65
C LEU A 32 4.87 4.33 -14.22
N ALA A 33 5.71 4.27 -13.18
CA ALA A 33 6.23 3.00 -12.68
C ALA A 33 5.11 2.05 -12.24
N ILE A 34 4.05 2.56 -11.61
CA ILE A 34 2.85 1.79 -11.26
C ILE A 34 2.17 1.29 -12.54
N ALA A 35 1.89 2.17 -13.50
CA ALA A 35 1.17 1.80 -14.71
C ALA A 35 1.91 0.70 -15.51
N ILE A 36 3.23 0.83 -15.69
CA ILE A 36 4.04 -0.17 -16.39
C ILE A 36 4.08 -1.49 -15.63
N ALA A 37 4.23 -1.44 -14.30
CA ALA A 37 4.24 -2.66 -13.48
C ALA A 37 2.88 -3.38 -13.51
N GLN A 38 1.77 -2.66 -13.58
CA GLN A 38 0.43 -3.24 -13.74
C GLN A 38 0.28 -4.00 -15.05
N GLU A 39 0.89 -3.51 -16.12
CA GLU A 39 0.87 -4.20 -17.42
C GLU A 39 1.88 -5.36 -17.52
N GLY A 40 2.78 -5.51 -16.53
CA GLY A 40 3.72 -6.63 -16.48
C GLY A 40 5.19 -6.26 -16.73
N GLY A 41 5.48 -4.98 -16.95
CA GLY A 41 6.83 -4.43 -17.10
C GLY A 41 7.42 -3.91 -15.78
N ILE A 42 8.39 -3.01 -15.87
CA ILE A 42 9.00 -2.34 -14.71
C ILE A 42 9.35 -0.88 -15.02
N GLY A 43 9.07 0.02 -14.10
CA GLY A 43 9.49 1.41 -14.16
C GLY A 43 10.79 1.65 -13.40
N ILE A 44 11.71 2.42 -13.99
CA ILE A 44 12.97 2.83 -13.36
C ILE A 44 12.88 4.30 -12.97
N VAL A 45 12.72 4.58 -11.68
CA VAL A 45 12.60 5.95 -11.16
C VAL A 45 13.91 6.73 -11.39
N HIS A 46 13.82 7.94 -11.95
CA HIS A 46 14.97 8.76 -12.29
C HIS A 46 15.70 9.31 -11.05
N LYS A 47 17.00 9.67 -11.24
CA LYS A 47 17.87 10.14 -10.15
C LYS A 47 17.85 11.65 -9.91
N ASN A 48 17.13 12.43 -10.72
CA ASN A 48 17.05 13.90 -10.56
C ASN A 48 16.08 14.31 -9.43
N LEU A 49 16.29 13.71 -8.27
CA LEU A 49 15.58 13.87 -7.00
C LEU A 49 16.59 13.71 -5.87
N THR A 50 16.29 14.23 -4.70
CA THR A 50 17.05 13.84 -3.49
C THR A 50 16.92 12.34 -3.22
N ALA A 51 17.82 11.78 -2.45
CA ALA A 51 17.77 10.35 -2.08
C ALA A 51 16.43 9.99 -1.40
N GLN A 52 15.96 10.87 -0.52
CA GLN A 52 14.70 10.71 0.20
C GLN A 52 13.48 10.80 -0.71
N GLU A 53 13.44 11.78 -1.61
CA GLU A 53 12.33 11.94 -2.58
C GLU A 53 12.26 10.76 -3.53
N GLN A 54 13.40 10.30 -4.07
CA GLN A 54 13.42 9.15 -4.96
C GLN A 54 13.01 7.86 -4.21
N ALA A 55 13.47 7.65 -2.98
CA ALA A 55 13.03 6.56 -2.12
C ALA A 55 11.52 6.64 -1.81
N ALA A 56 10.97 7.85 -1.64
CA ALA A 56 9.52 8.04 -1.46
C ALA A 56 8.72 7.64 -2.71
N GLN A 57 9.24 7.89 -3.93
CA GLN A 57 8.63 7.40 -5.17
C GLN A 57 8.63 5.86 -5.21
N VAL A 58 9.75 5.22 -4.88
CA VAL A 58 9.84 3.74 -4.77
C VAL A 58 8.84 3.21 -3.76
N ALA A 59 8.81 3.77 -2.55
CA ALA A 59 7.88 3.37 -1.50
C ALA A 59 6.41 3.55 -1.91
N LYS A 60 6.09 4.58 -2.71
CA LYS A 60 4.75 4.80 -3.26
C LYS A 60 4.32 3.68 -4.20
N VAL A 61 5.23 3.20 -5.07
CA VAL A 61 4.97 2.04 -5.94
C VAL A 61 4.79 0.77 -5.12
N LYS A 62 5.68 0.51 -4.15
CA LYS A 62 5.62 -0.70 -3.30
C LYS A 62 4.37 -0.76 -2.43
N ARG A 63 3.82 0.37 -2.03
CA ARG A 63 2.56 0.45 -1.27
C ARG A 63 1.32 0.35 -2.15
N TYR A 64 1.46 0.60 -3.45
CA TYR A 64 0.35 0.54 -4.37
C TYR A 64 -0.04 -0.93 -4.63
N GLU A 65 -1.29 -1.30 -4.40
CA GLU A 65 -1.84 -2.65 -4.62
C GLU A 65 -1.16 -3.79 -3.83
N SER A 66 -0.59 -3.50 -2.67
CA SER A 66 0.04 -4.56 -1.85
C SER A 66 -0.95 -5.59 -1.29
N GLY A 67 -2.25 -5.43 -1.56
CA GLY A 67 -3.33 -6.27 -1.00
C GLY A 67 -3.52 -6.06 0.51
N VAL A 68 -2.43 -5.79 1.22
CA VAL A 68 -2.42 -5.37 2.62
C VAL A 68 -1.71 -4.03 2.69
N LEU A 69 -2.43 -2.98 3.00
CA LEU A 69 -1.83 -1.67 3.30
C LEU A 69 -1.07 -1.81 4.63
N ARG A 70 0.25 -1.92 4.55
CA ARG A 70 1.13 -1.83 5.72
C ARG A 70 1.25 -0.37 6.12
N ASP A 71 1.23 -0.08 7.42
CA ASP A 71 1.25 1.28 7.97
C ASP A 71 0.05 2.16 7.53
N PRO A 72 -1.20 1.72 7.77
CA PRO A 72 -2.36 2.56 7.53
C PRO A 72 -2.34 3.77 8.46
N VAL A 73 -2.91 4.89 8.00
CA VAL A 73 -3.09 6.07 8.84
C VAL A 73 -4.03 5.70 10.00
N VAL A 74 -3.56 5.89 11.21
CA VAL A 74 -4.31 5.60 12.44
C VAL A 74 -4.77 6.88 13.12
N ILE A 75 -5.85 6.78 13.88
CA ILE A 75 -6.34 7.83 14.77
C ILE A 75 -6.44 7.30 16.20
N THR A 76 -6.56 8.20 17.17
CA THR A 76 -6.76 7.83 18.57
C THR A 76 -8.22 7.96 18.98
N PRO A 77 -8.67 7.29 20.06
CA PRO A 77 -10.03 7.44 20.59
C PRO A 77 -10.41 8.86 20.96
N GLN A 78 -9.40 9.71 21.18
CA GLN A 78 -9.56 11.11 21.61
C GLN A 78 -9.73 12.11 20.46
N HIS A 79 -9.49 11.70 19.21
CA HIS A 79 -9.79 12.56 18.07
C HIS A 79 -11.28 12.92 18.05
N THR A 80 -11.61 14.14 17.61
CA THR A 80 -12.98 14.54 17.37
C THR A 80 -13.44 14.13 15.97
N VAL A 81 -14.74 14.02 15.76
CA VAL A 81 -15.33 13.78 14.44
C VAL A 81 -14.84 14.80 13.42
N LEU A 82 -14.77 16.10 13.81
CA LEU A 82 -14.27 17.15 12.94
C LEU A 82 -12.83 16.89 12.48
N GLN A 83 -11.94 16.52 13.40
CA GLN A 83 -10.55 16.21 13.07
C GLN A 83 -10.44 15.04 12.10
N VAL A 84 -11.27 14.00 12.27
CA VAL A 84 -11.28 12.85 11.37
C VAL A 84 -11.83 13.20 9.99
N LEU A 85 -12.85 14.06 9.90
CA LEU A 85 -13.38 14.55 8.63
C LEU A 85 -12.34 15.37 7.87
N GLN A 86 -11.62 16.27 8.54
CA GLN A 86 -10.52 17.05 7.94
C GLN A 86 -9.39 16.12 7.43
N LEU A 87 -9.01 15.13 8.23
CA LEU A 87 -8.00 14.14 7.85
C LEU A 87 -8.47 13.30 6.65
N SER A 88 -9.74 12.93 6.62
CA SER A 88 -10.37 12.20 5.52
C SER A 88 -10.32 12.99 4.22
N GLU A 89 -10.62 14.28 4.26
CA GLU A 89 -10.58 15.18 3.11
C GLU A 89 -9.15 15.38 2.60
N GLN A 90 -8.20 15.68 3.51
CA GLN A 90 -6.80 15.90 3.17
C GLN A 90 -6.13 14.69 2.53
N LEU A 91 -6.44 13.49 3.02
CA LEU A 91 -5.78 12.25 2.60
C LEU A 91 -6.57 11.44 1.56
N GLY A 92 -7.83 11.79 1.30
CA GLY A 92 -8.72 11.03 0.44
C GLY A 92 -9.05 9.63 0.99
N ILE A 93 -9.05 9.47 2.32
CA ILE A 93 -9.25 8.20 3.02
C ILE A 93 -10.60 8.23 3.74
N SER A 94 -11.42 7.20 3.59
CA SER A 94 -12.77 7.11 4.18
C SER A 94 -12.88 6.15 5.36
N GLY A 95 -11.77 5.77 5.98
CA GLY A 95 -11.81 4.89 7.16
C GLY A 95 -10.47 4.73 7.81
N PHE A 96 -10.47 4.77 9.13
CA PHE A 96 -9.29 4.83 9.97
C PHE A 96 -9.35 3.78 11.08
N PRO A 97 -8.30 2.94 11.22
CA PRO A 97 -8.10 2.17 12.43
C PRO A 97 -7.95 3.13 13.63
N VAL A 98 -8.60 2.79 14.73
CA VAL A 98 -8.49 3.53 15.99
C VAL A 98 -7.55 2.75 16.89
N CYS A 99 -6.43 3.37 17.27
CA CYS A 99 -5.42 2.75 18.12
C CYS A 99 -5.20 3.54 19.41
N ASP A 100 -4.97 2.80 20.50
CA ASP A 100 -4.56 3.35 21.79
C ASP A 100 -3.36 2.54 22.32
N GLY A 101 -2.28 3.23 22.67
CA GLY A 101 -1.04 2.57 23.09
C GLY A 101 -0.50 1.55 22.08
N GLY A 102 -0.68 1.77 20.77
CA GLY A 102 -0.24 0.86 19.69
C GLY A 102 -1.21 -0.31 19.42
N LYS A 103 -2.23 -0.50 20.24
CA LYS A 103 -3.22 -1.58 20.06
C LYS A 103 -4.49 -1.05 19.39
N VAL A 104 -5.08 -1.89 18.55
CA VAL A 104 -6.37 -1.59 17.90
C VAL A 104 -7.49 -1.66 18.94
N VAL A 105 -8.24 -0.56 19.06
CA VAL A 105 -9.42 -0.45 19.95
C VAL A 105 -10.72 -0.28 19.17
N GLY A 106 -10.64 0.00 17.87
CA GLY A 106 -11.81 0.14 17.02
C GLY A 106 -11.47 0.51 15.58
N ILE A 107 -12.50 0.82 14.80
CA ILE A 107 -12.40 1.40 13.46
C ILE A 107 -13.49 2.45 13.27
N VAL A 108 -13.15 3.55 12.58
CA VAL A 108 -14.12 4.53 12.08
C VAL A 108 -14.13 4.46 10.57
N THR A 109 -15.31 4.42 9.98
CA THR A 109 -15.51 4.35 8.54
C THR A 109 -16.36 5.51 8.02
N GLY A 110 -16.39 5.69 6.70
CA GLY A 110 -17.27 6.71 6.09
C GLY A 110 -18.75 6.52 6.42
N ARG A 111 -19.18 5.30 6.79
CA ARG A 111 -20.54 5.01 7.25
C ARG A 111 -20.81 5.65 8.61
N ASP A 112 -19.86 5.57 9.52
CA ASP A 112 -19.98 6.12 10.87
C ASP A 112 -19.93 7.67 10.85
N LEU A 113 -19.18 8.25 9.91
CA LEU A 113 -19.03 9.70 9.77
C LEU A 113 -20.16 10.36 8.97
N ARG A 114 -20.78 9.65 8.04
CA ARG A 114 -21.71 10.22 7.03
C ARG A 114 -22.92 10.92 7.64
N PHE A 115 -23.44 10.38 8.73
CA PHE A 115 -24.66 10.87 9.37
C PHE A 115 -24.40 11.51 10.73
N GLU A 116 -23.13 11.60 11.15
CA GLU A 116 -22.78 12.23 12.41
C GLU A 116 -22.73 13.76 12.24
N THR A 117 -23.54 14.43 13.00
CA THR A 117 -23.69 15.91 12.97
C THR A 117 -23.01 16.58 14.17
N ARG A 118 -22.62 15.82 15.17
CA ARG A 118 -21.94 16.31 16.37
C ARG A 118 -20.43 16.27 16.17
N TYR A 119 -19.87 17.32 15.65
CA TYR A 119 -18.47 17.39 15.24
C TYR A 119 -17.46 17.41 16.39
N ASP A 120 -17.89 17.75 17.60
CA ASP A 120 -17.12 17.80 18.85
C ASP A 120 -17.03 16.44 19.56
N VAL A 121 -17.88 15.48 19.17
CA VAL A 121 -17.91 14.14 19.75
C VAL A 121 -16.59 13.40 19.49
N LYS A 122 -16.16 12.66 20.49
CA LYS A 122 -14.94 11.85 20.43
C LYS A 122 -15.18 10.55 19.65
N VAL A 123 -14.16 10.11 18.90
CA VAL A 123 -14.16 8.91 18.07
C VAL A 123 -14.62 7.67 18.82
N HIS A 124 -14.21 7.49 20.08
CA HIS A 124 -14.60 6.33 20.87
C HIS A 124 -16.12 6.16 21.06
N GLN A 125 -16.92 7.23 20.87
CA GLN A 125 -18.37 7.18 21.00
C GLN A 125 -19.09 6.72 19.73
N ILE A 126 -18.42 6.82 18.57
CA ILE A 126 -19.01 6.51 17.27
C ILE A 126 -18.32 5.35 16.54
N MET A 127 -17.11 4.97 16.94
CA MET A 127 -16.36 3.89 16.31
C MET A 127 -17.03 2.53 16.46
N THR A 128 -16.78 1.62 15.54
CA THR A 128 -17.02 0.20 15.76
C THR A 128 -15.96 -0.30 16.75
N PRO A 129 -16.35 -0.74 17.97
CA PRO A 129 -15.40 -1.13 19.01
C PRO A 129 -14.75 -2.48 18.71
N ARG A 130 -13.63 -2.77 19.39
CA ARG A 130 -12.78 -3.95 19.22
C ARG A 130 -13.55 -5.26 19.19
N GLU A 131 -14.53 -5.44 20.07
CA GLU A 131 -15.31 -6.67 20.25
C GLU A 131 -16.16 -7.02 19.03
N LYS A 132 -16.43 -6.02 18.17
CA LYS A 132 -17.23 -6.16 16.94
C LYS A 132 -16.36 -6.17 15.68
N LEU A 133 -15.04 -6.07 15.81
CA LEU A 133 -14.14 -6.08 14.67
C LEU A 133 -13.99 -7.48 14.09
N ILE A 134 -14.01 -7.56 12.77
CA ILE A 134 -13.52 -8.73 12.04
C ILE A 134 -12.07 -8.42 11.64
N THR A 135 -11.16 -9.24 12.13
CA THR A 135 -9.72 -9.09 11.91
C THR A 135 -9.13 -10.38 11.35
N VAL A 136 -7.96 -10.29 10.73
CA VAL A 136 -7.11 -11.43 10.37
C VAL A 136 -5.79 -11.32 11.10
N ASN A 137 -5.20 -12.46 11.46
CA ASN A 137 -3.88 -12.47 12.09
C ASN A 137 -2.78 -12.35 11.03
N GLU A 138 -1.73 -11.57 11.29
CA GLU A 138 -0.59 -11.40 10.36
C GLU A 138 0.12 -12.72 10.02
N ARG A 139 0.03 -13.72 10.90
CA ARG A 139 0.60 -15.06 10.70
C ARG A 139 -0.25 -15.93 9.79
N GLU A 140 -1.52 -15.62 9.65
CA GLU A 140 -2.41 -16.30 8.74
C GLU A 140 -2.15 -15.76 7.33
N SER A 141 -1.66 -16.63 6.44
CA SER A 141 -1.45 -16.28 5.03
C SER A 141 -2.81 -16.16 4.35
N THR A 142 -3.52 -15.05 4.61
CA THR A 142 -4.83 -14.80 4.02
C THR A 142 -4.67 -14.49 2.54
N THR A 143 -5.13 -15.38 1.69
CA THR A 143 -5.13 -15.15 0.24
C THR A 143 -6.12 -14.04 -0.13
N PRO A 144 -5.94 -13.34 -1.27
CA PRO A 144 -6.89 -12.34 -1.76
C PRO A 144 -8.31 -12.89 -1.90
N ALA A 145 -8.46 -14.18 -2.25
CA ALA A 145 -9.76 -14.84 -2.37
C ALA A 145 -10.44 -15.02 -1.00
N GLU A 146 -9.71 -15.45 0.01
CA GLU A 146 -10.21 -15.59 1.40
C GLU A 146 -10.56 -14.22 1.99
N ALA A 147 -9.71 -13.21 1.81
CA ALA A 147 -10.00 -11.85 2.23
C ALA A 147 -11.28 -11.30 1.57
N LYS A 148 -11.46 -11.55 0.25
CA LYS A 148 -12.68 -11.19 -0.49
C LYS A 148 -13.91 -11.90 0.07
N ALA A 149 -13.80 -13.18 0.39
CA ALA A 149 -14.89 -13.96 0.97
C ALA A 149 -15.30 -13.41 2.35
N LEU A 150 -14.34 -13.07 3.21
CA LEU A 150 -14.59 -12.46 4.51
C LEU A 150 -15.26 -11.08 4.38
N LEU A 151 -14.74 -10.21 3.51
CA LEU A 151 -15.33 -8.89 3.25
C LEU A 151 -16.77 -9.02 2.77
N ASN A 152 -17.04 -9.95 1.86
CA ASN A 152 -18.40 -10.17 1.33
C ASN A 152 -19.33 -10.77 2.38
N LYS A 153 -18.88 -11.78 3.13
CA LYS A 153 -19.65 -12.45 4.19
C LYS A 153 -20.13 -11.46 5.25
N HIS A 154 -19.26 -10.55 5.67
CA HIS A 154 -19.55 -9.58 6.71
C HIS A 154 -20.00 -8.20 6.20
N LYS A 155 -20.12 -8.04 4.86
CA LYS A 155 -20.49 -6.76 4.21
C LYS A 155 -19.57 -5.59 4.61
N LEU A 156 -18.28 -5.89 4.71
CA LEU A 156 -17.25 -4.93 5.09
C LEU A 156 -16.51 -4.40 3.85
N GLU A 157 -16.01 -3.18 3.95
CA GLU A 157 -15.10 -2.60 2.96
C GLU A 157 -13.63 -2.78 3.34
N ARG A 158 -13.37 -3.11 4.61
CA ARG A 158 -12.02 -3.20 5.20
C ARG A 158 -11.94 -4.28 6.26
N ILE A 159 -10.78 -4.93 6.34
CA ILE A 159 -10.41 -5.87 7.41
C ILE A 159 -9.06 -5.41 7.97
N LEU A 160 -8.95 -5.34 9.29
CA LEU A 160 -7.70 -5.04 9.97
C LEU A 160 -6.85 -6.31 10.09
N VAL A 161 -5.56 -6.16 9.80
CA VAL A 161 -4.55 -7.20 10.05
C VAL A 161 -3.87 -6.87 11.38
N VAL A 162 -3.91 -7.80 12.32
CA VAL A 162 -3.37 -7.64 13.67
C VAL A 162 -2.44 -8.79 14.04
N ASN A 163 -1.57 -8.59 15.02
CA ASN A 163 -0.82 -9.69 15.64
C ASN A 163 -1.54 -10.24 16.89
N ASP A 164 -0.93 -11.22 17.55
CA ASP A 164 -1.50 -11.84 18.77
C ASP A 164 -1.69 -10.85 19.93
N ALA A 165 -0.89 -9.78 19.98
CA ALA A 165 -1.04 -8.68 20.95
C ALA A 165 -2.12 -7.66 20.54
N PHE A 166 -2.81 -7.88 19.42
CA PHE A 166 -3.80 -6.98 18.82
C PHE A 166 -3.21 -5.63 18.38
N GLU A 167 -1.93 -5.61 18.03
CA GLU A 167 -1.30 -4.47 17.40
C GLU A 167 -1.61 -4.46 15.89
N LEU A 168 -1.80 -3.26 15.34
CA LEU A 168 -2.09 -3.09 13.92
C LEU A 168 -0.85 -3.44 13.08
N LYS A 169 -1.02 -4.34 12.11
CA LYS A 169 0.01 -4.74 11.15
C LYS A 169 -0.35 -4.40 9.71
N GLY A 170 -1.63 -4.09 9.47
CA GLY A 170 -2.07 -3.69 8.15
C GLY A 170 -3.58 -3.54 8.02
N LEU A 171 -3.99 -3.21 6.82
CA LEU A 171 -5.38 -3.02 6.42
C LEU A 171 -5.61 -3.63 5.03
N ILE A 172 -6.59 -4.50 4.89
CA ILE A 172 -7.04 -5.05 3.60
C ILE A 172 -8.33 -4.33 3.19
N THR A 173 -8.40 -3.83 1.96
CA THR A 173 -9.60 -3.18 1.44
C THR A 173 -10.15 -3.89 0.20
N VAL A 174 -11.45 -3.74 -0.06
CA VAL A 174 -12.09 -4.24 -1.30
C VAL A 174 -11.41 -3.67 -2.53
N LYS A 175 -11.00 -2.39 -2.48
CA LYS A 175 -10.33 -1.72 -3.60
C LYS A 175 -9.01 -2.40 -3.97
N ASP A 176 -8.21 -2.80 -2.97
CA ASP A 176 -6.91 -3.44 -3.20
C ASP A 176 -7.07 -4.83 -3.83
N ILE A 177 -8.07 -5.60 -3.37
CA ILE A 177 -8.38 -6.92 -3.94
C ILE A 177 -8.90 -6.79 -5.38
N THR A 178 -9.77 -5.81 -5.65
CA THR A 178 -10.31 -5.59 -6.99
C THR A 178 -9.21 -5.20 -7.97
N LYS A 179 -8.28 -4.34 -7.56
CA LYS A 179 -7.13 -3.95 -8.39
C LYS A 179 -6.23 -5.12 -8.73
N GLN A 180 -5.97 -6.04 -7.80
CA GLN A 180 -5.21 -7.26 -8.09
C GLN A 180 -5.88 -8.11 -9.18
N THR A 181 -7.20 -8.20 -9.16
CA THR A 181 -7.97 -8.94 -10.17
C THR A 181 -7.98 -8.24 -11.53
N SER A 182 -7.91 -6.90 -11.55
CA SER A 182 -7.93 -6.09 -12.79
C SER A 182 -6.63 -6.17 -13.59
N PHE A 183 -5.50 -6.51 -12.95
CA PHE A 183 -4.18 -6.58 -13.57
C PHE A 183 -3.52 -7.95 -13.34
N PRO A 184 -4.00 -9.01 -14.04
CA PRO A 184 -3.51 -10.38 -13.83
C PRO A 184 -2.05 -10.56 -14.26
N ASN A 185 -1.57 -9.74 -15.19
CA ASN A 185 -0.21 -9.79 -15.70
C ASN A 185 0.77 -8.87 -14.95
N ALA A 186 0.33 -8.19 -13.88
CA ALA A 186 1.19 -7.25 -13.18
C ALA A 186 2.50 -7.89 -12.70
N ALA A 187 3.61 -7.17 -12.88
CA ALA A 187 4.92 -7.58 -12.38
C ALA A 187 4.99 -7.38 -10.86
N ARG A 188 4.97 -8.47 -10.11
CA ARG A 188 4.93 -8.47 -8.64
C ARG A 188 6.13 -9.19 -8.05
N ASP A 189 6.54 -8.76 -6.85
CA ASP A 189 7.51 -9.47 -6.02
C ASP A 189 6.83 -10.64 -5.25
N ALA A 190 7.64 -11.39 -4.52
CA ALA A 190 7.15 -12.53 -3.72
C ALA A 190 6.13 -12.14 -2.63
N ALA A 191 6.08 -10.87 -2.24
CA ALA A 191 5.10 -10.33 -1.29
C ALA A 191 3.84 -9.77 -1.99
N GLY A 192 3.70 -9.95 -3.31
CA GLY A 192 2.58 -9.48 -4.11
C GLY A 192 2.57 -7.97 -4.40
N ARG A 193 3.67 -7.25 -4.11
CA ARG A 193 3.81 -5.81 -4.37
C ARG A 193 4.33 -5.57 -5.78
N LEU A 194 3.94 -4.47 -6.41
CA LEU A 194 4.44 -4.10 -7.73
C LEU A 194 5.96 -3.94 -7.74
N ARG A 195 6.60 -4.39 -8.82
CA ARG A 195 8.05 -4.24 -9.00
C ARG A 195 8.40 -2.83 -9.46
N VAL A 196 9.53 -2.33 -8.96
CA VAL A 196 10.05 -1.01 -9.30
C VAL A 196 11.57 -1.00 -9.23
N GLY A 197 12.20 -0.33 -10.17
CA GLY A 197 13.63 -0.02 -10.16
C GLY A 197 13.88 1.45 -9.85
N ALA A 198 15.13 1.76 -9.52
CA ALA A 198 15.59 3.12 -9.34
C ALA A 198 17.00 3.31 -9.90
N ALA A 199 17.23 4.46 -10.55
CA ALA A 199 18.52 4.79 -11.11
C ALA A 199 19.43 5.48 -10.10
N VAL A 200 20.72 5.16 -10.14
CA VAL A 200 21.79 5.84 -9.40
C VAL A 200 22.87 6.34 -10.35
N GLY A 201 23.70 7.24 -9.89
CA GLY A 201 24.95 7.57 -10.53
C GLY A 201 26.12 6.86 -9.86
N VAL A 202 27.32 7.14 -10.33
CA VAL A 202 28.58 6.78 -9.69
C VAL A 202 29.17 8.04 -9.06
N GLY A 203 29.50 8.01 -7.78
CA GLY A 203 30.07 9.15 -7.08
C GLY A 203 29.61 9.27 -5.64
N GLU A 204 29.91 10.43 -5.05
CA GLU A 204 29.57 10.74 -3.65
C GLU A 204 28.07 10.72 -3.43
N GLY A 205 27.62 10.20 -2.28
CA GLY A 205 26.20 10.07 -1.93
C GLY A 205 25.47 8.87 -2.55
N THR A 206 26.12 8.07 -3.40
CA THR A 206 25.48 6.88 -4.01
C THR A 206 25.11 5.84 -2.94
N GLU A 207 25.94 5.60 -1.96
CA GLU A 207 25.69 4.60 -0.90
C GLU A 207 24.46 4.98 -0.07
N GLU A 208 24.36 6.25 0.37
CA GLU A 208 23.21 6.74 1.11
C GLU A 208 21.91 6.59 0.31
N ARG A 209 21.97 6.89 -0.98
CA ARG A 209 20.83 6.75 -1.90
C ARG A 209 20.39 5.30 -2.04
N VAL A 210 21.34 4.38 -2.19
CA VAL A 210 21.07 2.93 -2.27
C VAL A 210 20.46 2.41 -0.96
N GLU A 211 20.99 2.83 0.20
CA GLU A 211 20.40 2.46 1.49
C GLU A 211 18.94 2.92 1.61
N ALA A 212 18.63 4.14 1.18
CA ALA A 212 17.28 4.66 1.19
C ALA A 212 16.35 3.82 0.28
N PHE A 213 16.83 3.37 -0.88
CA PHE A 213 16.08 2.51 -1.80
C PHE A 213 15.83 1.11 -1.21
N VAL A 214 16.82 0.52 -0.60
CA VAL A 214 16.70 -0.80 0.06
C VAL A 214 15.65 -0.72 1.18
N LYS A 215 15.68 0.33 2.00
CA LYS A 215 14.65 0.58 3.03
C LYS A 215 13.26 0.76 2.42
N ALA A 216 13.16 1.37 1.24
CA ALA A 216 11.91 1.53 0.51
C ALA A 216 11.44 0.25 -0.22
N GLY A 217 12.28 -0.77 -0.31
CA GLY A 217 11.99 -2.08 -0.91
C GLY A 217 12.14 -2.13 -2.43
N VAL A 218 13.10 -1.39 -3.00
CA VAL A 218 13.42 -1.43 -4.44
C VAL A 218 13.73 -2.85 -4.92
N ASP A 219 13.32 -3.21 -6.15
CA ASP A 219 13.60 -4.53 -6.72
C ASP A 219 14.87 -4.53 -7.58
N ALA A 220 15.17 -3.42 -8.25
CA ALA A 220 16.33 -3.29 -9.13
C ALA A 220 16.99 -1.92 -8.97
N ILE A 221 18.31 -1.90 -9.01
CA ILE A 221 19.11 -0.67 -9.09
C ILE A 221 19.79 -0.64 -10.45
N VAL A 222 19.71 0.49 -11.14
CA VAL A 222 20.30 0.71 -12.46
C VAL A 222 21.35 1.81 -12.35
N VAL A 223 22.55 1.53 -12.84
CA VAL A 223 23.69 2.45 -12.84
C VAL A 223 23.85 3.11 -14.21
#